data_a12cc9e5f4bcdf01ee01d4242b1bc9e2
#
_entry.id   a12cc9e5f4bcdf01ee01d4242b1bc9e2
#
_cell.length_a   1.000
_cell.length_b   1.000
_cell.length_c   1.000
_cell.angle_alpha   90.00
_cell.angle_beta   90.00
_cell.angle_gamma   90.00
#
_symmetry.space_group_name_H-M   'P 1'
#
loop_
_entity.id
_entity.type
_entity.pdbx_description
1 polymer ?
#
loop_
_entity_poly.entity_id
_entity_poly.type
_entity_poly.pdbx_seq_one_letter_code
_entity_poly.pdbx_strand_id
1 'polypeptide(L)'
;MARNIEVKINGVTYSGATAPAKDQLEMLSLASQNGLLLMVGKGLSDMGVAVAMSSTDMTVIERLKELALKKGNVIRQVDGVPASENMFEGQIYFFLVLIARILEENIGPFWSLNKGEDNEEESEQPPIQS
;
A
#
# COMPACT_ATOMS: atom_id res chain seq x y z
N MET A 1 6.85 -12.99 -11.19
CA MET A 1 6.56 -12.06 -12.28
C MET A 1 5.89 -10.80 -11.77
N ALA A 2 6.36 -9.65 -12.17
CA ALA A 2 5.82 -8.39 -11.69
C ALA A 2 4.48 -8.08 -12.33
N ARG A 3 3.64 -7.41 -11.56
CA ARG A 3 2.34 -6.97 -12.01
C ARG A 3 2.34 -5.45 -12.11
N ASN A 4 1.69 -4.90 -13.13
CA ASN A 4 1.60 -3.46 -13.28
C ASN A 4 0.69 -2.87 -12.20
N ILE A 5 1.10 -1.72 -11.69
CA ILE A 5 0.37 -1.01 -10.64
C ILE A 5 0.04 0.38 -11.14
N GLU A 6 -1.15 0.84 -10.79
CA GLU A 6 -1.55 2.21 -11.09
C GLU A 6 -2.39 2.71 -9.94
N VAL A 7 -1.99 3.85 -9.36
CA VAL A 7 -2.75 4.45 -8.26
C VAL A 7 -2.92 5.94 -8.53
N LYS A 8 -3.98 6.50 -8.01
CA LYS A 8 -4.26 7.92 -8.18
C LYS A 8 -4.23 8.58 -6.81
N ILE A 9 -3.39 9.60 -6.68
CA ILE A 9 -3.25 10.35 -5.44
C ILE A 9 -3.51 11.80 -5.74
N ASN A 10 -4.55 12.33 -5.10
CA ASN A 10 -4.90 13.75 -5.28
C ASN A 10 -5.01 14.12 -6.76
N GLY A 11 -5.66 13.24 -7.55
CA GLY A 11 -5.89 13.51 -8.96
C GLY A 11 -4.73 13.23 -9.89
N VAL A 12 -3.59 12.82 -9.34
CA VAL A 12 -2.40 12.53 -10.14
C VAL A 12 -2.17 11.03 -10.18
N THR A 13 -1.92 10.49 -11.36
CA THR A 13 -1.74 9.05 -11.53
C THR A 13 -0.26 8.68 -11.45
N TYR A 14 0.02 7.67 -10.65
CA TYR A 14 1.36 7.11 -10.51
C TYR A 14 1.31 5.66 -10.94
N SER A 15 2.31 5.21 -11.68
CA SER A 15 2.32 3.85 -12.18
C SER A 15 3.69 3.22 -12.03
N GLY A 16 3.70 1.90 -11.97
CA GLY A 16 4.93 1.15 -11.81
C GLY A 16 4.61 -0.32 -11.86
N ALA A 17 5.38 -1.10 -11.11
CA ALA A 17 5.18 -2.53 -11.05
C ALA A 17 5.37 -2.99 -9.61
N THR A 18 4.86 -4.20 -9.32
CA THR A 18 5.13 -4.79 -8.02
C THR A 18 6.62 -5.11 -7.93
N ALA A 19 7.15 -5.03 -6.72
CA ALA A 19 8.55 -5.33 -6.46
C ALA A 19 8.79 -6.83 -6.55
N PRO A 20 10.06 -7.24 -6.64
CA PRO A 20 10.39 -8.67 -6.60
C PRO A 20 9.88 -9.33 -5.33
N ALA A 21 9.67 -10.64 -5.39
CA ALA A 21 9.06 -11.38 -4.29
C ALA A 21 9.82 -11.18 -2.98
N LYS A 22 11.13 -11.14 -3.03
CA LYS A 22 11.94 -10.95 -1.82
C LYS A 22 11.63 -9.62 -1.17
N ASP A 23 11.48 -8.58 -1.99
CA ASP A 23 11.17 -7.25 -1.48
C ASP A 23 9.74 -7.19 -0.96
N GLN A 24 8.83 -7.90 -1.60
CA GLN A 24 7.45 -7.97 -1.11
C GLN A 24 7.40 -8.63 0.26
N LEU A 25 8.22 -9.65 0.46
CA LEU A 25 8.28 -10.32 1.75
C LEU A 25 8.76 -9.36 2.82
N GLU A 26 9.76 -8.56 2.50
CA GLU A 26 10.24 -7.57 3.46
C GLU A 26 9.18 -6.53 3.76
N MET A 27 8.46 -6.09 2.73
CA MET A 27 7.36 -5.15 2.92
C MET A 27 6.31 -5.71 3.86
N LEU A 28 5.94 -6.95 3.67
CA LEU A 28 4.95 -7.59 4.51
C LEU A 28 5.43 -7.67 5.96
N SER A 29 6.69 -8.03 6.14
CA SER A 29 7.26 -8.13 7.48
C SER A 29 7.27 -6.77 8.18
N LEU A 30 7.70 -5.73 7.47
CA LEU A 30 7.73 -4.39 8.04
C LEU A 30 6.33 -3.91 8.38
N ALA A 31 5.38 -4.15 7.49
CA ALA A 31 4.00 -3.73 7.73
C ALA A 31 3.43 -4.44 8.94
N SER A 32 3.71 -5.74 9.05
CA SER A 32 3.20 -6.53 10.17
C SER A 32 3.78 -6.04 11.49
N GLN A 33 5.08 -5.79 11.52
CA GLN A 33 5.74 -5.39 12.75
C GLN A 33 5.34 -3.99 13.23
N ASN A 34 4.82 -3.18 12.32
CA ASN A 34 4.50 -1.80 12.64
C ASN A 34 3.00 -1.51 12.61
N GLY A 35 2.19 -2.55 12.65
CA GLY A 35 0.75 -2.39 12.75
C GLY A 35 0.07 -1.90 11.50
N LEU A 36 0.76 -1.88 10.39
CA LEU A 36 0.19 -1.33 9.17
C LEU A 36 -0.78 -2.26 8.48
N LEU A 37 -0.72 -3.56 8.79
CA LEU A 37 -1.66 -4.50 8.19
C LEU A 37 -3.09 -4.24 8.63
N LEU A 38 -3.27 -3.64 9.80
CA LEU A 38 -4.61 -3.39 10.31
C LEU A 38 -5.34 -2.36 9.49
N MET A 39 -4.62 -1.47 8.81
CA MET A 39 -5.26 -0.42 8.04
C MET A 39 -5.24 -0.69 6.55
N VAL A 40 -4.26 -1.43 6.08
CA VAL A 40 -4.14 -1.71 4.66
C VAL A 40 -5.27 -2.63 4.21
N GLY A 41 -5.97 -2.23 3.16
CA GLY A 41 -7.04 -3.05 2.63
C GLY A 41 -8.36 -2.96 3.36
N LYS A 42 -8.46 -2.10 4.35
CA LYS A 42 -9.68 -1.96 5.13
C LYS A 42 -10.60 -0.87 4.60
N GLY A 43 -10.28 -0.30 3.46
CA GLY A 43 -11.12 0.75 2.91
C GLY A 43 -10.98 2.08 3.62
N LEU A 44 -9.87 2.30 4.29
CA LEU A 44 -9.65 3.56 4.97
C LEU A 44 -9.51 4.70 3.97
N SER A 45 -9.95 5.87 4.37
CA SER A 45 -9.77 7.06 3.57
C SER A 45 -8.28 7.40 3.50
N ASP A 46 -7.93 8.27 2.55
CA ASP A 46 -6.55 8.72 2.45
C ASP A 46 -6.09 9.38 3.74
N MET A 47 -6.97 10.13 4.39
CA MET A 47 -6.62 10.76 5.66
C MET A 47 -6.27 9.72 6.72
N GLY A 48 -7.09 8.67 6.82
CA GLY A 48 -6.83 7.62 7.80
C GLY A 48 -5.52 6.92 7.53
N VAL A 49 -5.23 6.66 6.27
CA VAL A 49 -3.98 6.04 5.87
C VAL A 49 -2.80 6.93 6.21
N ALA A 50 -2.92 8.22 5.91
CA ALA A 50 -1.83 9.17 6.19
C ALA A 50 -1.54 9.24 7.67
N VAL A 51 -2.58 9.26 8.50
CA VAL A 51 -2.39 9.33 9.95
C VAL A 51 -1.64 8.10 10.45
N ALA A 52 -2.05 6.91 9.99
CA ALA A 52 -1.39 5.69 10.43
C ALA A 52 0.06 5.64 9.99
N MET A 53 0.30 6.03 8.74
CA MET A 53 1.67 6.03 8.22
C MET A 53 2.55 7.04 8.95
N SER A 54 1.98 8.18 9.30
CA SER A 54 2.77 9.24 9.96
C SER A 54 3.19 8.85 11.37
N SER A 55 2.54 7.84 11.94
CA SER A 55 2.91 7.36 13.28
C SER A 55 4.01 6.32 13.22
N THR A 56 4.42 5.94 12.03
CA THR A 56 5.42 4.90 11.86
C THR A 56 6.81 5.50 11.90
N ASP A 57 7.75 4.76 12.50
CA ASP A 57 9.13 5.21 12.60
C ASP A 57 9.68 5.60 11.24
N MET A 58 10.42 6.70 11.23
CA MET A 58 10.96 7.24 9.98
C MET A 58 11.86 6.24 9.27
N THR A 59 12.60 5.45 10.02
CA THR A 59 13.47 4.43 9.41
C THR A 59 12.65 3.44 8.59
N VAL A 60 11.50 3.05 9.14
CA VAL A 60 10.61 2.11 8.46
C VAL A 60 10.01 2.76 7.21
N ILE A 61 9.60 4.01 7.33
CA ILE A 61 9.03 4.73 6.19
C ILE A 61 10.06 4.83 5.06
N GLU A 62 11.32 5.16 5.39
CA GLU A 62 12.36 5.25 4.38
C GLU A 62 12.57 3.91 3.68
N ARG A 63 12.53 2.83 4.44
CA ARG A 63 12.72 1.50 3.85
C ARG A 63 11.54 1.12 2.99
N LEU A 64 10.32 1.40 3.45
CA LEU A 64 9.13 1.12 2.66
C LEU A 64 9.13 1.94 1.37
N LYS A 65 9.58 3.18 1.45
CA LYS A 65 9.68 4.02 0.27
C LYS A 65 10.60 3.37 -0.77
N GLU A 66 11.75 2.91 -0.34
CA GLU A 66 12.68 2.28 -1.25
C GLU A 66 12.10 1.01 -1.86
N LEU A 67 11.50 0.16 -1.01
CA LEU A 67 10.95 -1.10 -1.49
C LEU A 67 9.75 -0.89 -2.42
N ALA A 68 8.88 0.04 -2.06
CA ALA A 68 7.65 0.23 -2.82
C ALA A 68 7.88 1.07 -4.07
N LEU A 69 8.58 2.17 -3.95
CA LEU A 69 8.69 3.11 -5.06
C LEU A 69 9.89 2.84 -5.95
N LYS A 70 11.05 2.61 -5.35
CA LYS A 70 12.25 2.40 -6.17
C LYS A 70 12.28 1.02 -6.81
N LYS A 71 12.02 0.00 -6.05
CA LYS A 71 12.05 -1.35 -6.59
C LYS A 71 10.95 -1.59 -7.61
N GLY A 72 9.85 -0.85 -7.49
CA GLY A 72 8.76 -0.95 -8.44
C GLY A 72 8.85 0.04 -9.59
N ASN A 73 9.87 0.89 -9.58
CA ASN A 73 10.03 1.92 -10.62
C ASN A 73 8.77 2.77 -10.77
N VAL A 74 8.24 3.22 -9.65
CA VAL A 74 7.01 4.01 -9.66
C VAL A 74 7.32 5.41 -10.15
N ILE A 75 6.56 5.85 -11.14
CA ILE A 75 6.74 7.15 -11.77
C ILE A 75 5.42 7.91 -11.75
N ARG A 76 5.54 9.23 -11.90
CA ARG A 76 4.37 10.05 -12.18
C ARG A 76 4.06 9.85 -13.65
N GLN A 77 2.87 9.35 -13.93
CA GLN A 77 2.57 8.85 -15.27
C GLN A 77 2.64 9.93 -16.34
N VAL A 78 2.20 11.14 -16.00
CA VAL A 78 2.07 12.19 -17.01
C VAL A 78 3.42 12.59 -17.61
N ASP A 79 4.51 12.53 -16.85
CA ASP A 79 5.81 12.96 -17.36
C ASP A 79 6.92 11.96 -17.12
N GLY A 80 6.62 10.82 -16.52
CA GLY A 80 7.62 9.77 -16.33
C GLY A 80 8.66 10.06 -15.26
N VAL A 81 8.44 11.06 -14.44
CA VAL A 81 9.40 11.42 -13.40
C VAL A 81 9.26 10.44 -12.23
N PRO A 82 10.38 9.89 -11.73
CA PRO A 82 10.30 8.97 -10.60
C PRO A 82 9.65 9.62 -9.39
N ALA A 83 8.76 8.88 -8.74
CA ALA A 83 8.05 9.40 -7.58
C ALA A 83 9.01 9.65 -6.44
N SER A 84 8.88 10.81 -5.80
CA SER A 84 9.72 11.18 -4.68
C SER A 84 8.98 12.18 -3.81
N GLU A 85 9.50 12.36 -2.60
CA GLU A 85 8.86 13.27 -1.65
C GLU A 85 8.89 14.71 -2.16
N ASN A 86 9.84 15.04 -3.04
CA ASN A 86 9.90 16.40 -3.57
C ASN A 86 8.66 16.80 -4.34
N MET A 87 7.95 15.84 -4.87
CA MET A 87 6.70 16.10 -5.59
C MET A 87 5.58 16.53 -4.66
N PHE A 88 5.77 16.33 -3.36
CA PHE A 88 4.70 16.54 -2.39
C PHE A 88 5.05 17.61 -1.37
N GLU A 89 5.96 18.50 -1.74
CA GLU A 89 6.35 19.58 -0.85
C GLU A 89 5.11 20.39 -0.48
N GLY A 90 4.90 20.60 0.82
CA GLY A 90 3.71 21.29 1.28
C GLY A 90 2.49 20.39 1.43
N GLN A 91 2.57 19.17 0.90
CA GLN A 91 1.48 18.21 0.99
C GLN A 91 2.05 16.82 1.24
N ILE A 92 2.99 16.73 2.19
CA ILE A 92 3.75 15.51 2.38
C ILE A 92 2.90 14.32 2.79
N TYR A 93 1.73 14.58 3.38
CA TYR A 93 0.86 13.48 3.75
C TYR A 93 0.39 12.68 2.52
N PHE A 94 0.30 13.31 1.37
CA PHE A 94 -0.04 12.59 0.15
C PHE A 94 1.08 11.63 -0.27
N PHE A 95 2.33 11.98 0.07
CA PHE A 95 3.43 11.07 -0.21
C PHE A 95 3.30 9.81 0.62
N LEU A 96 2.90 9.96 1.88
CA LEU A 96 2.66 8.80 2.73
C LEU A 96 1.52 7.94 2.18
N VAL A 97 0.49 8.58 1.66
CA VAL A 97 -0.61 7.84 1.07
C VAL A 97 -0.12 7.06 -0.16
N LEU A 98 0.72 7.68 -0.98
CA LEU A 98 1.26 7.02 -2.14
C LEU A 98 2.02 5.75 -1.73
N ILE A 99 2.91 5.87 -0.75
CA ILE A 99 3.67 4.72 -0.28
C ILE A 99 2.72 3.62 0.18
N ALA A 100 1.71 3.99 0.94
CA ALA A 100 0.77 3.03 1.49
C ALA A 100 -0.04 2.33 0.40
N ARG A 101 -0.50 3.08 -0.60
CA ARG A 101 -1.29 2.48 -1.68
C ARG A 101 -0.45 1.53 -2.53
N ILE A 102 0.82 1.89 -2.77
CA ILE A 102 1.71 1.00 -3.50
C ILE A 102 2.03 -0.23 -2.65
N LEU A 103 2.22 -0.04 -1.35
CA LEU A 103 2.41 -1.15 -0.43
C LEU A 103 1.23 -2.10 -0.51
N GLU A 104 0.02 -1.56 -0.49
CA GLU A 104 -1.20 -2.36 -0.61
C GLU A 104 -1.15 -3.23 -1.86
N GLU A 105 -0.76 -2.65 -2.98
CA GLU A 105 -0.72 -3.39 -4.23
C GLU A 105 0.29 -4.53 -4.19
N ASN A 106 1.35 -4.36 -3.41
CA ASN A 106 2.39 -5.38 -3.31
C ASN A 106 2.02 -6.52 -2.37
N ILE A 107 1.39 -6.21 -1.23
CA ILE A 107 1.08 -7.22 -0.23
C ILE A 107 -0.42 -7.44 -0.08
N GLY A 108 -1.20 -6.81 -0.93
CA GLY A 108 -2.65 -6.80 -0.82
C GLY A 108 -3.32 -8.13 -0.67
N PRO A 109 -2.89 -9.16 -1.38
CA PRO A 109 -3.58 -10.44 -1.28
C PRO A 109 -3.67 -11.03 0.12
N PHE A 110 -2.87 -10.50 1.05
CA PHE A 110 -2.88 -11.01 2.40
C PHE A 110 -4.31 -11.06 3.00
N TRP A 111 -5.01 -9.92 2.96
CA TRP A 111 -6.35 -9.91 3.54
C TRP A 111 -7.37 -10.57 2.62
N SER A 112 -7.04 -10.72 1.36
CA SER A 112 -7.93 -11.40 0.45
C SER A 112 -8.10 -12.86 0.81
N LEU A 113 -7.03 -13.49 1.29
CA LEU A 113 -7.14 -14.88 1.72
C LEU A 113 -8.13 -15.01 2.86
N ASN A 114 -7.97 -14.16 3.85
CA ASN A 114 -8.84 -14.18 5.00
C ASN A 114 -10.26 -13.83 4.61
N LYS A 115 -10.40 -12.85 3.75
CA LYS A 115 -11.69 -12.39 3.31
C LYS A 115 -12.41 -13.47 2.50
N GLY A 116 -11.66 -14.21 1.69
CA GLY A 116 -12.23 -15.27 0.91
C GLY A 116 -12.83 -16.35 1.79
N GLU A 117 -12.13 -16.69 2.83
CA GLU A 117 -12.62 -17.68 3.77
C GLU A 117 -13.86 -17.18 4.46
N ASP A 118 -13.84 -15.93 4.87
CA ASP A 118 -15.01 -15.36 5.53
C ASP A 118 -16.20 -15.34 4.62
N ASN A 119 -16.00 -15.00 3.37
CA ASN A 119 -17.09 -14.98 2.41
C ASN A 119 -17.74 -16.34 2.25
N GLU A 120 -16.92 -17.35 2.20
CA GLU A 120 -17.45 -18.68 2.07
C GLU A 120 -18.28 -19.04 3.27
N GLU A 121 -17.80 -18.69 4.43
CA GLU A 121 -18.55 -18.99 5.63
C GLU A 121 -19.84 -18.21 5.68
N GLU A 122 -19.79 -16.97 5.30
CA GLU A 122 -20.98 -16.14 5.32
C GLU A 122 -22.03 -16.64 4.39
N SER A 123 -21.63 -17.10 3.25
CA SER A 123 -22.61 -17.60 2.30
C SER A 123 -23.28 -18.84 2.85
N GLU A 124 -22.63 -19.50 3.74
CA GLU A 124 -23.24 -20.64 4.37
C GLU A 124 -24.18 -20.28 5.45
N GLN A 125 -23.92 -19.23 6.10
CA GLN A 125 -24.67 -18.94 7.22
C GLN A 125 -25.43 -17.73 7.06
N PRO A 126 -25.52 -17.60 7.26
CA PRO A 126 -25.87 -16.72 7.46
C PRO A 126 -26.28 -16.33 8.18
N PRO A 127 -26.12 -16.55 8.70
CA PRO A 127 -26.18 -16.27 9.42
C PRO A 127 -26.31 -16.25 10.35
N ILE A 128 -26.20 -16.57 10.60
CA ILE A 128 -26.14 -16.84 11.14
C ILE A 128 -26.31 -16.68 11.84
N GLN A 129 -26.65 -16.71 11.88
CA GLN A 129 -26.84 -16.83 12.04
C GLN A 129 -26.92 -17.07 12.22
N SER A 130 -27.03 -17.14 12.24
CA SER A 130 -27.03 -17.59 12.06
C SER A 130 -27.00 -17.85 12.18
#